data_1cd1dbf7e0fcc291aefab53c985fb795
#
_entry.id   1cd1dbf7e0fcc291aefab53c985fb795
#
_cell.length_a   1.000
_cell.length_b   1.000
_cell.length_c   1.000
_cell.angle_alpha   90.00
_cell.angle_beta   90.00
_cell.angle_gamma   90.00
#
_symmetry.space_group_name_H-M   'P 1'
#
loop_
_entity.id
_entity.type
_entity.pdbx_description
1 polymer ?
#
loop_
_entity_poly.entity_id
_entity_poly.type
_entity_poly.pdbx_seq_one_letter_code
_entity_poly.pdbx_strand_id
1 'polypeptide(L)'
;MHDSFTGTHAGSHAPQHFPAPTPVTAANGVYCRYCGATPAVHVDLRGHRAFIIFMQFLRSPGPFCRDCGLATSRRLTEQSLILGWWGIMSLFINPITMLINVAAHKRVAELPPPIPGSPRRPMDPGKPLMRRPLPILATAVVGIPIVLFALLFVVSLLSVLLGR
;
A
#
# COMPACT_ATOMS: atom_id res chain seq x y z
N MET A 1 58.30 -34.27 25.97
CA MET A 1 56.88 -34.17 26.43
C MET A 1 56.09 -33.69 25.25
N HIS A 2 55.28 -34.63 24.71
CA HIS A 2 54.39 -34.44 23.57
C HIS A 2 53.09 -33.86 24.06
N ASP A 3 52.57 -32.88 23.35
CA ASP A 3 51.12 -32.62 23.37
C ASP A 3 50.66 -32.32 21.97
N SER A 4 49.95 -33.33 21.45
CA SER A 4 49.26 -33.32 20.17
C SER A 4 47.92 -32.59 20.33
N PHE A 5 47.73 -31.48 19.62
CA PHE A 5 46.40 -30.84 19.49
C PHE A 5 45.81 -31.18 18.10
N THR A 6 45.08 -32.27 18.03
CA THR A 6 44.20 -32.60 16.90
C THR A 6 42.82 -32.07 17.20
N GLY A 7 42.48 -30.87 16.69
CA GLY A 7 41.15 -30.30 16.68
C GLY A 7 40.58 -30.27 15.29
N THR A 8 39.89 -31.36 14.91
CA THR A 8 39.16 -31.44 13.64
C THR A 8 37.78 -30.77 13.82
N HIS A 9 37.70 -29.51 13.46
CA HIS A 9 36.41 -28.85 13.30
C HIS A 9 35.82 -29.21 11.93
N ALA A 10 35.02 -30.28 11.87
CA ALA A 10 34.13 -30.55 10.75
C ALA A 10 32.97 -29.51 10.78
N GLY A 11 33.16 -28.38 10.11
CA GLY A 11 32.09 -27.42 9.87
C GLY A 11 31.08 -28.03 8.95
N SER A 12 29.93 -28.41 9.50
CA SER A 12 28.74 -28.80 8.76
C SER A 12 28.22 -27.58 8.00
N HIS A 13 28.66 -27.39 6.77
CA HIS A 13 28.02 -26.46 5.85
C HIS A 13 26.67 -27.05 5.43
N ALA A 14 25.61 -26.61 6.09
CA ALA A 14 24.26 -26.84 5.57
C ALA A 14 24.19 -26.25 4.15
N PRO A 15 23.61 -26.97 3.17
CA PRO A 15 23.48 -26.46 1.82
C PRO A 15 22.66 -25.18 1.83
N GLN A 16 23.27 -24.07 1.46
CA GLN A 16 22.57 -22.81 1.27
C GLN A 16 21.59 -23.02 0.11
N HIS A 17 20.33 -23.07 0.42
CA HIS A 17 19.26 -23.13 -0.57
C HIS A 17 19.20 -21.77 -1.29
N PHE A 18 19.93 -21.66 -2.39
CA PHE A 18 19.78 -20.53 -3.31
C PHE A 18 18.38 -20.63 -3.92
N PRO A 19 17.53 -19.61 -3.78
CA PRO A 19 16.26 -19.61 -4.47
C PRO A 19 16.54 -19.74 -5.96
N ALA A 20 15.80 -20.65 -6.62
CA ALA A 20 15.90 -20.87 -8.05
C ALA A 20 15.83 -19.53 -8.80
N PRO A 21 16.66 -19.31 -9.84
CA PRO A 21 16.63 -18.09 -10.62
C PRO A 21 15.22 -17.90 -11.17
N THR A 22 14.56 -16.82 -10.76
CA THR A 22 13.25 -16.45 -11.32
C THR A 22 13.41 -16.26 -12.82
N PRO A 23 12.53 -16.87 -13.64
CA PRO A 23 12.67 -16.81 -15.10
C PRO A 23 12.71 -15.35 -15.56
N VAL A 24 13.68 -15.04 -16.40
CA VAL A 24 13.95 -13.69 -16.98
C VAL A 24 12.73 -13.13 -17.73
N THR A 25 11.76 -13.98 -18.04
CA THR A 25 10.46 -13.65 -18.64
C THR A 25 9.58 -12.71 -17.79
N ALA A 26 9.90 -12.49 -16.52
CA ALA A 26 9.17 -11.54 -15.66
C ALA A 26 9.52 -10.07 -15.92
N ALA A 27 10.62 -9.77 -16.61
CA ALA A 27 11.01 -8.40 -16.96
C ALA A 27 10.13 -7.87 -18.10
N ASN A 28 9.46 -6.73 -17.86
CA ASN A 28 8.60 -6.08 -18.86
C ASN A 28 9.24 -4.85 -19.53
N GLY A 29 10.54 -4.63 -19.33
CA GLY A 29 11.27 -3.46 -19.88
C GLY A 29 10.96 -2.14 -19.19
N VAL A 30 10.06 -2.13 -18.21
CA VAL A 30 9.72 -0.94 -17.42
C VAL A 30 10.42 -1.00 -16.07
N TYR A 31 11.09 0.09 -15.70
CA TYR A 31 11.91 0.16 -14.49
C TYR A 31 11.27 1.05 -13.43
N CYS A 32 11.31 0.62 -12.19
CA CYS A 32 10.76 1.36 -11.06
C CYS A 32 11.50 2.68 -10.83
N ARG A 33 10.76 3.79 -10.72
CA ARG A 33 11.32 5.12 -10.48
C ARG A 33 12.10 5.25 -9.17
N TYR A 34 11.80 4.42 -8.16
CA TYR A 34 12.46 4.49 -6.85
C TYR A 34 13.68 3.58 -6.74
N CYS A 35 13.56 2.33 -7.11
CA CYS A 35 14.65 1.37 -6.93
C CYS A 35 15.31 0.91 -8.22
N GLY A 36 14.72 1.19 -9.40
CA GLY A 36 15.22 0.72 -10.68
C GLY A 36 14.91 -0.75 -11.00
N ALA A 37 14.19 -1.45 -10.12
CA ALA A 37 13.82 -2.86 -10.35
C ALA A 37 12.75 -3.00 -11.44
N THR A 38 12.73 -4.17 -12.09
CA THR A 38 11.72 -4.59 -13.07
C THR A 38 11.10 -5.91 -12.57
N PRO A 39 9.83 -6.24 -12.92
CA PRO A 39 8.90 -5.45 -13.71
C PRO A 39 8.29 -4.27 -12.94
N ALA A 40 7.88 -3.25 -13.67
CA ALA A 40 7.16 -2.12 -13.12
C ALA A 40 5.94 -1.75 -13.98
N VAL A 41 4.99 -1.02 -13.40
CA VAL A 41 3.78 -0.56 -14.09
C VAL A 41 3.56 0.92 -13.86
N HIS A 42 3.12 1.62 -14.92
CA HIS A 42 2.74 3.03 -14.83
C HIS A 42 1.37 3.15 -14.15
N VAL A 43 1.36 3.75 -12.97
CA VAL A 43 0.14 4.08 -12.20
C VAL A 43 0.31 5.43 -11.52
N ASP A 44 -0.80 6.13 -11.33
CA ASP A 44 -0.87 7.35 -10.55
C ASP A 44 -1.45 7.01 -9.17
N LEU A 45 -0.64 7.06 -8.14
CA LEU A 45 -1.07 6.92 -6.77
C LEU A 45 -1.43 8.30 -6.20
N ARG A 46 -2.58 8.40 -5.57
CA ARG A 46 -3.15 9.65 -5.07
C ARG A 46 -3.35 9.58 -3.57
N GLY A 47 -3.22 10.73 -2.91
CA GLY A 47 -3.57 10.93 -1.51
C GLY A 47 -4.34 12.21 -1.34
N HIS A 48 -5.17 12.25 -0.31
CA HIS A 48 -5.93 13.43 0.08
C HIS A 48 -5.73 13.69 1.56
N ARG A 49 -5.46 14.95 1.90
CA ARG A 49 -5.40 15.45 3.27
C ARG A 49 -6.26 16.69 3.36
N ALA A 50 -6.99 16.83 4.43
CA ALA A 50 -7.81 18.01 4.67
C ALA A 50 -7.60 18.50 6.10
N PHE A 51 -7.52 19.81 6.25
CA PHE A 51 -7.46 20.49 7.55
C PHE A 51 -8.45 21.66 7.51
N ILE A 52 -9.63 21.45 7.99
CA ILE A 52 -10.73 22.42 8.11
C ILE A 52 -10.96 23.25 6.81
N ILE A 53 -10.04 24.14 6.46
CA ILE A 53 -10.10 25.04 5.30
C ILE A 53 -9.10 24.65 4.21
N PHE A 54 -8.02 23.95 4.56
CA PHE A 54 -6.97 23.60 3.62
C PHE A 54 -7.12 22.17 3.15
N MET A 55 -7.04 21.97 1.83
CA MET A 55 -7.01 20.65 1.20
C MET A 55 -5.69 20.47 0.47
N GLN A 56 -5.07 19.32 0.64
CA GLN A 56 -3.85 18.96 -0.07
C GLN A 56 -4.07 17.67 -0.85
N PHE A 57 -3.85 17.76 -2.15
CA PHE A 57 -3.85 16.62 -3.04
C PHE A 57 -2.41 16.14 -3.25
N LEU A 58 -2.15 14.92 -2.85
CA LEU A 58 -0.87 14.25 -3.04
C LEU A 58 -0.96 13.40 -4.30
N ARG A 59 0.04 13.50 -5.16
CA ARG A 59 0.13 12.69 -6.37
C ARG A 59 1.51 12.09 -6.48
N SER A 60 1.57 10.79 -6.69
CA SER A 60 2.81 10.06 -6.95
C SER A 60 2.67 9.31 -8.27
N PRO A 61 3.04 9.94 -9.40
CA PRO A 61 3.06 9.29 -10.69
C PRO A 61 4.31 8.44 -10.82
N GLY A 62 4.22 7.33 -11.54
CA GLY A 62 5.45 6.63 -11.80
C GLY A 62 5.26 5.37 -12.57
N PRO A 63 6.35 4.77 -13.05
CA PRO A 63 6.48 3.34 -13.02
C PRO A 63 6.90 2.90 -11.61
N PHE A 64 6.17 1.93 -11.05
CA PHE A 64 6.47 1.31 -9.76
C PHE A 64 6.59 -0.19 -9.92
N CYS A 65 7.63 -0.80 -9.32
CA CYS A 65 7.63 -2.22 -9.06
C CYS A 65 6.61 -2.57 -7.96
N ARG A 66 6.32 -3.85 -7.80
CA ARG A 66 5.35 -4.33 -6.81
C ARG A 66 5.58 -3.74 -5.42
N ASP A 67 6.78 -3.89 -4.88
CA ASP A 67 7.08 -3.52 -3.49
C ASP A 67 7.03 -2.01 -3.26
N CYS A 68 7.69 -1.22 -4.12
CA CYS A 68 7.65 0.23 -4.04
C CYS A 68 6.25 0.80 -4.25
N GLY A 69 5.48 0.21 -5.17
CA GLY A 69 4.11 0.62 -5.42
C GLY A 69 3.18 0.29 -4.26
N LEU A 70 3.30 -0.90 -3.66
CA LEU A 70 2.54 -1.29 -2.47
C LEU A 70 2.89 -0.39 -1.27
N ALA A 71 4.18 -0.10 -1.04
CA ALA A 71 4.63 0.79 0.02
C ALA A 71 4.03 2.19 -0.13
N THR A 72 4.13 2.77 -1.35
CA THR A 72 3.62 4.11 -1.66
C THR A 72 2.09 4.16 -1.58
N SER A 73 1.39 3.18 -2.15
CA SER A 73 -0.07 3.08 -2.10
C SER A 73 -0.57 3.01 -0.66
N ARG A 74 0.00 2.14 0.17
CA ARG A 74 -0.37 1.99 1.59
C ARG A 74 -0.14 3.28 2.37
N ARG A 75 1.01 3.94 2.16
CA ARG A 75 1.32 5.21 2.81
C ARG A 75 0.32 6.30 2.45
N LEU A 76 0.00 6.49 1.17
CA LEU A 76 -0.95 7.51 0.72
C LEU A 76 -2.37 7.22 1.20
N THR A 77 -2.80 5.96 1.16
CA THR A 77 -4.11 5.56 1.66
C THR A 77 -4.21 5.73 3.17
N GLU A 78 -3.18 5.36 3.94
CA GLU A 78 -3.14 5.58 5.38
C GLU A 78 -3.26 7.07 5.74
N GLN A 79 -2.53 7.93 5.03
CA GLN A 79 -2.63 9.38 5.22
C GLN A 79 -4.03 9.90 4.88
N SER A 80 -4.66 9.40 3.83
CA SER A 80 -6.03 9.75 3.45
C SER A 80 -7.06 9.25 4.48
N LEU A 81 -6.85 8.07 5.05
CA LEU A 81 -7.72 7.52 6.10
C LEU A 81 -7.65 8.31 7.41
N ILE A 82 -6.48 8.81 7.78
CA ILE A 82 -6.29 9.53 9.05
C ILE A 82 -6.62 11.03 8.89
N LEU A 83 -6.15 11.64 7.80
CA LEU A 83 -6.18 13.08 7.61
C LEU A 83 -7.16 13.57 6.54
N GLY A 84 -7.80 12.66 5.82
CA GLY A 84 -8.65 13.01 4.67
C GLY A 84 -10.08 13.41 5.03
N TRP A 85 -10.49 13.39 6.29
CA TRP A 85 -11.89 13.57 6.69
C TRP A 85 -12.22 14.94 7.30
N TRP A 86 -11.22 15.76 7.58
CA TRP A 86 -11.35 16.99 8.36
C TRP A 86 -11.87 18.21 7.57
N GLY A 87 -12.72 17.97 6.57
CA GLY A 87 -13.38 19.02 5.78
C GLY A 87 -14.67 18.52 5.17
N ILE A 88 -15.69 19.38 5.05
CA ILE A 88 -17.01 19.01 4.52
C ILE A 88 -16.88 18.42 3.10
N MET A 89 -16.14 19.09 2.22
CA MET A 89 -15.90 18.61 0.85
C MET A 89 -15.09 17.31 0.81
N SER A 90 -14.27 17.09 1.83
CA SER A 90 -13.44 15.90 1.93
C SER A 90 -14.24 14.62 2.15
N LEU A 91 -15.45 14.72 2.70
CA LEU A 91 -16.36 13.58 2.83
C LEU A 91 -16.70 12.96 1.47
N PHE A 92 -16.72 13.77 0.41
CA PHE A 92 -16.96 13.31 -0.97
C PHE A 92 -15.66 12.98 -1.71
N ILE A 93 -14.64 13.83 -1.56
CA ILE A 93 -13.38 13.72 -2.30
C ILE A 93 -12.56 12.51 -1.82
N ASN A 94 -12.52 12.26 -0.51
CA ASN A 94 -11.69 11.22 0.06
C ASN A 94 -12.11 9.80 -0.38
N PRO A 95 -13.39 9.41 -0.35
CA PRO A 95 -13.83 8.12 -0.90
C PRO A 95 -13.46 7.93 -2.37
N ILE A 96 -13.64 8.97 -3.20
CA ILE A 96 -13.27 8.93 -4.63
C ILE A 96 -11.77 8.70 -4.79
N THR A 97 -10.96 9.43 -4.04
CA THR A 97 -9.49 9.26 -4.05
C THR A 97 -9.08 7.85 -3.65
N MET A 98 -9.73 7.29 -2.64
CA MET A 98 -9.48 5.93 -2.18
C MET A 98 -9.88 4.88 -3.23
N LEU A 99 -11.01 5.04 -3.92
CA LEU A 99 -11.43 4.15 -4.99
C LEU A 99 -10.45 4.16 -6.17
N ILE A 100 -9.93 5.32 -6.56
CA ILE A 100 -8.90 5.43 -7.59
C ILE A 100 -7.64 4.66 -7.15
N ASN A 101 -7.26 4.79 -5.89
CA ASN A 101 -6.10 4.07 -5.34
C ASN A 101 -6.31 2.56 -5.28
N VAL A 102 -7.54 2.07 -5.07
CA VAL A 102 -7.82 0.62 -5.09
C VAL A 102 -7.48 0.02 -6.45
N ALA A 103 -7.89 0.67 -7.54
CA ALA A 103 -7.58 0.21 -8.90
C ALA A 103 -6.08 0.24 -9.18
N ALA A 104 -5.39 1.32 -8.81
CA ALA A 104 -3.94 1.44 -8.95
C ALA A 104 -3.19 0.41 -8.07
N HIS A 105 -3.65 0.19 -6.84
CA HIS A 105 -3.10 -0.81 -5.92
C HIS A 105 -3.20 -2.22 -6.49
N LYS A 106 -4.36 -2.58 -7.08
CA LYS A 106 -4.57 -3.88 -7.71
C LYS A 106 -3.56 -4.13 -8.83
N ARG A 107 -3.40 -3.16 -9.74
CA ARG A 107 -2.42 -3.26 -10.84
C ARG A 107 -0.98 -3.47 -10.38
N VAL A 108 -0.60 -2.84 -9.28
CA VAL A 108 0.73 -3.01 -8.67
C VAL A 108 0.85 -4.36 -7.96
N ALA A 109 -0.21 -4.79 -7.25
CA ALA A 109 -0.21 -6.05 -6.50
C ALA A 109 -0.15 -7.29 -7.40
N GLU A 110 -0.64 -7.19 -8.63
CA GLU A 110 -0.62 -8.26 -9.63
C GLU A 110 0.77 -8.45 -10.26
N LEU A 111 1.70 -7.52 -10.08
CA LEU A 111 3.06 -7.69 -10.56
C LEU A 111 3.79 -8.79 -9.79
N PRO A 112 4.65 -9.58 -10.47
CA PRO A 112 5.58 -10.45 -9.77
C PRO A 112 6.56 -9.66 -8.90
N PRO A 113 7.22 -10.31 -7.94
CA PRO A 113 8.26 -9.67 -7.14
C PRO A 113 9.34 -9.01 -8.00
N PRO A 114 9.94 -7.90 -7.53
CA PRO A 114 11.01 -7.23 -8.26
C PRO A 114 12.21 -8.16 -8.41
N ILE A 115 12.84 -8.16 -9.60
CA ILE A 115 14.01 -8.97 -9.88
C ILE A 115 15.20 -8.47 -9.03
N PRO A 116 15.95 -9.37 -8.35
CA PRO A 116 17.16 -9.00 -7.61
C PRO A 116 18.21 -8.32 -8.50
N GLY A 117 19.08 -7.49 -7.91
CA GLY A 117 20.16 -6.82 -8.64
C GLY A 117 19.83 -5.41 -9.13
N SER A 118 18.72 -4.84 -8.68
CA SER A 118 18.41 -3.42 -8.93
C SER A 118 19.41 -2.50 -8.21
N PRO A 119 19.65 -1.27 -8.73
CA PRO A 119 20.63 -0.33 -8.17
C PRO A 119 20.32 0.09 -6.73
N ARG A 120 19.04 0.06 -6.35
CA ARG A 120 18.58 0.40 -5.01
C ARG A 120 17.67 -0.69 -4.48
N ARG A 121 17.69 -0.86 -3.16
CA ARG A 121 16.77 -1.79 -2.50
C ARG A 121 15.30 -1.34 -2.70
N PRO A 122 14.39 -2.23 -3.12
CA PRO A 122 12.96 -1.92 -3.12
C PRO A 122 12.47 -1.49 -1.73
N MET A 123 11.45 -0.64 -1.70
CA MET A 123 10.83 -0.20 -0.44
C MET A 123 10.11 -1.39 0.21
N ASP A 124 10.19 -1.48 1.55
CA ASP A 124 9.39 -2.46 2.29
C ASP A 124 7.90 -2.05 2.25
N PRO A 125 7.02 -2.89 1.73
CA PRO A 125 5.58 -2.65 1.75
C PRO A 125 4.99 -2.60 3.17
N GLY A 126 5.67 -3.17 4.15
CA GLY A 126 5.20 -3.24 5.53
C GLY A 126 3.90 -4.06 5.69
N LYS A 127 3.24 -3.92 6.85
CA LYS A 127 1.99 -4.61 7.15
C LYS A 127 0.83 -4.06 6.29
N PRO A 128 -0.14 -4.88 5.87
CA PRO A 128 -1.38 -4.44 5.23
C PRO A 128 -2.12 -3.40 6.10
N LEU A 129 -2.83 -2.46 5.47
CA LEU A 129 -3.55 -1.38 6.16
C LEU A 129 -4.53 -1.90 7.23
N MET A 130 -5.26 -2.98 6.93
CA MET A 130 -6.22 -3.60 7.85
C MET A 130 -5.57 -4.30 9.05
N ARG A 131 -4.23 -4.33 9.14
CA ARG A 131 -3.48 -4.82 10.30
C ARG A 131 -2.78 -3.69 11.07
N ARG A 132 -3.08 -2.44 10.74
CA ARG A 132 -2.53 -1.26 11.40
C ARG A 132 -3.61 -0.63 12.28
N PRO A 133 -3.36 -0.34 13.57
CA PRO A 133 -4.39 0.13 14.50
C PRO A 133 -4.92 1.52 14.12
N LEU A 134 -4.07 2.44 13.71
CA LEU A 134 -4.47 3.82 13.41
C LEU A 134 -5.46 3.94 12.24
N PRO A 135 -5.22 3.33 11.06
CA PRO A 135 -6.20 3.34 9.97
C PRO A 135 -7.53 2.68 10.36
N ILE A 136 -7.49 1.58 11.13
CA ILE A 136 -8.71 0.90 11.59
C ILE A 136 -9.50 1.82 12.50
N LEU A 137 -8.84 2.43 13.49
CA LEU A 137 -9.48 3.36 14.42
C LEU A 137 -10.06 4.58 13.68
N ALA A 138 -9.30 5.19 12.78
CA ALA A 138 -9.77 6.32 11.99
C ALA A 138 -10.99 5.95 11.14
N THR A 139 -10.98 4.78 10.50
CA THR A 139 -12.13 4.30 9.71
C THR A 139 -13.34 4.01 10.60
N ALA A 140 -13.15 3.46 11.80
CA ALA A 140 -14.24 3.21 12.74
C ALA A 140 -14.83 4.52 13.27
N VAL A 141 -14.00 5.44 13.71
CA VAL A 141 -14.44 6.71 14.33
C VAL A 141 -15.15 7.63 13.33
N VAL A 142 -14.72 7.64 12.06
CA VAL A 142 -15.30 8.51 11.03
C VAL A 142 -16.30 7.75 10.15
N GLY A 143 -15.96 6.54 9.74
CA GLY A 143 -16.79 5.77 8.80
C GLY A 143 -18.10 5.31 9.41
N ILE A 144 -18.11 4.85 10.65
CA ILE A 144 -19.35 4.38 11.30
C ILE A 144 -20.38 5.51 11.42
N PRO A 145 -20.05 6.69 11.98
CA PRO A 145 -21.02 7.80 12.04
C PRO A 145 -21.54 8.24 10.68
N ILE A 146 -20.69 8.27 9.66
CA ILE A 146 -21.11 8.64 8.29
C ILE A 146 -22.13 7.63 7.74
N VAL A 147 -21.87 6.33 7.89
CA VAL A 147 -22.77 5.27 7.44
C VAL A 147 -24.10 5.34 8.19
N LEU A 148 -24.07 5.50 9.51
CA LEU A 148 -25.27 5.64 10.32
C LEU A 148 -26.10 6.87 9.90
N PHE A 149 -25.43 8.02 9.71
CA PHE A 149 -26.12 9.23 9.24
C PHE A 149 -26.74 9.03 7.86
N ALA A 150 -26.03 8.42 6.93
CA ALA A 150 -26.55 8.14 5.59
C ALA A 150 -27.77 7.20 5.64
N LEU A 151 -27.72 6.15 6.47
CA LEU A 151 -28.84 5.23 6.67
C LEU A 151 -30.07 5.95 7.25
N LEU A 152 -29.88 6.76 8.30
CA LEU A 152 -30.96 7.53 8.91
C LEU A 152 -31.55 8.52 7.90
N PHE A 153 -30.74 9.19 7.11
CA PHE A 153 -31.19 10.10 6.07
C PHE A 153 -32.03 9.39 5.00
N VAL A 154 -31.55 8.22 4.52
CA VAL A 154 -32.32 7.41 3.54
C VAL A 154 -33.65 6.95 4.11
N VAL A 155 -33.66 6.45 5.37
CA VAL A 155 -34.91 6.03 6.05
C VAL A 155 -35.86 7.21 6.19
N SER A 156 -35.37 8.37 6.61
CA SER A 156 -36.20 9.59 6.72
C SER A 156 -36.77 10.01 5.38
N LEU A 157 -35.97 9.99 4.31
CA LEU A 157 -36.41 10.34 2.98
C LEU A 157 -37.51 9.37 2.47
N LEU A 158 -37.32 8.07 2.66
CA LEU A 158 -38.26 7.05 2.31
C LEU A 158 -39.60 7.21 3.09
N SER A 159 -39.50 7.53 4.37
CA SER A 159 -40.69 7.79 5.21
C SER A 159 -41.54 8.96 4.66
N VAL A 160 -40.84 10.04 4.26
CA VAL A 160 -41.50 11.20 3.66
C VAL A 160 -42.13 10.85 2.31
N LEU A 161 -41.41 10.12 1.44
CA LEU A 161 -41.88 9.73 0.11
C LEU A 161 -43.06 8.74 0.16
N LEU A 162 -43.08 7.87 1.19
CA LEU A 162 -44.17 6.89 1.38
C LEU A 162 -45.34 7.42 2.20
N GLY A 163 -45.33 8.71 2.57
CA GLY A 163 -46.41 9.36 3.33
C GLY A 163 -46.58 8.82 4.76
N ARG A 164 -45.53 8.32 5.38
CA ARG A 164 -45.53 7.79 6.75
C ARG A 164 -44.81 8.73 7.72
#